data_d9e7eb3359d61070e60d580b5b262d4e
#
_entry.id   d9e7eb3359d61070e60d580b5b262d4e
#
_cell.length_a   1.000
_cell.length_b   1.000
_cell.length_c   1.000
_cell.angle_alpha   90.00
_cell.angle_beta   90.00
_cell.angle_gamma   90.00
#
_symmetry.space_group_name_H-M   'P 1'
#
loop_
_entity.id
_entity.type
_entity.pdbx_description
1 polymer ?
#
loop_
_entity_poly.entity_id
_entity_poly.type
_entity_poly.pdbx_seq_one_letter_code
_entity_poly.pdbx_strand_id
1 'polypeptide(L)'
;TVDNRGFNLPAAPAEEKDGVMTGNDFTSDVEVRRAINIGIDREEMIDNVLNGYGTPAYSVCDKMPWYNDEAETEYDFEGAVKILEDAGWKEGKDGIREKDGVRAEMKIVYPASDSVRQALAEDAKNQLAELGISVTTEGADWDTAYTAALSQPLMWGWGAHTPMELYNIYHTMEETGTAEYSPYANETVDKYMDQALESSDLEESYELWKKAQWDGETGIIQEGDIPWIWLCNVDHLYFVRDGLKVADQKIHPHGHGWSIVNNVDQW
;
A
#
# COMPACT_ATOMS: atom_id res chain seq x y z
N THR A 1 0.18 6.45 15.30
CA THR A 1 1.24 6.75 14.31
C THR A 1 0.67 6.72 12.90
N VAL A 2 1.39 7.33 11.95
CA VAL A 2 1.20 7.10 10.52
C VAL A 2 2.51 6.51 10.02
N ASP A 3 2.76 5.29 10.41
CA ASP A 3 3.90 4.48 10.00
C ASP A 3 3.33 3.21 9.35
N ASN A 4 2.91 3.36 8.10
CA ASN A 4 2.17 2.32 7.40
C ASN A 4 3.06 1.24 6.78
N ARG A 5 2.45 0.09 6.58
CA ARG A 5 2.96 -1.02 5.80
C ARG A 5 1.95 -1.38 4.73
N GLY A 6 2.45 -1.71 3.58
CA GLY A 6 1.66 -2.10 2.43
C GLY A 6 2.55 -2.63 1.32
N PHE A 7 1.98 -2.98 0.21
CA PHE A 7 2.72 -3.38 -0.99
C PHE A 7 2.09 -2.79 -2.26
N ASN A 8 2.95 -2.47 -3.22
CA ASN A 8 2.51 -2.05 -4.54
C ASN A 8 1.94 -3.24 -5.31
N LEU A 9 1.04 -2.95 -6.24
CA LEU A 9 0.58 -3.87 -7.26
C LEU A 9 0.89 -3.27 -8.63
N PRO A 10 1.87 -3.82 -9.38
CA PRO A 10 2.16 -3.35 -10.73
C PRO A 10 0.90 -3.28 -11.57
N ALA A 11 0.48 -2.06 -11.95
CA ALA A 11 -0.82 -1.81 -12.55
C ALA A 11 -0.80 -1.81 -14.09
N ALA A 12 0.36 -2.07 -14.71
CA ALA A 12 0.52 -2.23 -16.14
C ALA A 12 0.76 -3.71 -16.51
N PRO A 13 0.43 -4.15 -17.74
CA PRO A 13 0.76 -5.47 -18.24
C PRO A 13 2.28 -5.70 -18.25
N ALA A 14 2.68 -6.98 -18.19
CA ALA A 14 4.08 -7.37 -18.18
C ALA A 14 4.77 -6.98 -19.49
N GLU A 15 5.90 -6.30 -19.40
CA GLU A 15 6.74 -5.90 -20.51
C GLU A 15 8.22 -5.97 -20.11
N GLU A 16 9.08 -6.35 -21.05
CA GLU A 16 10.53 -6.25 -20.87
C GLU A 16 11.05 -4.95 -21.51
N LYS A 17 11.65 -4.08 -20.70
CA LYS A 17 12.28 -2.84 -21.13
C LYS A 17 13.77 -2.86 -20.75
N ASP A 18 14.66 -2.78 -21.72
CA ASP A 18 16.12 -2.75 -21.53
C ASP A 18 16.65 -3.91 -20.64
N GLY A 19 16.05 -5.09 -20.74
CA GLY A 19 16.42 -6.28 -19.96
C GLY A 19 15.82 -6.32 -18.55
N VAL A 20 14.94 -5.38 -18.21
CA VAL A 20 14.21 -5.33 -16.92
C VAL A 20 12.74 -5.63 -17.17
N MET A 21 12.19 -6.57 -16.41
CA MET A 21 10.74 -6.83 -16.42
C MET A 21 10.00 -5.74 -15.67
N THR A 22 8.99 -5.16 -16.31
CA THR A 22 8.09 -4.18 -15.73
C THR A 22 6.65 -4.64 -15.92
N GLY A 23 5.74 -4.23 -15.03
CA GLY A 23 4.35 -4.66 -15.09
C GLY A 23 4.15 -6.12 -14.71
N ASN A 24 2.89 -6.53 -14.63
CA ASN A 24 2.50 -7.89 -14.22
C ASN A 24 1.12 -8.19 -14.81
N ASP A 25 0.99 -9.24 -15.60
CA ASP A 25 -0.27 -9.56 -16.29
C ASP A 25 -1.42 -9.92 -15.34
N PHE A 26 -1.12 -10.46 -14.16
CA PHE A 26 -2.12 -10.75 -13.15
C PHE A 26 -2.59 -9.47 -12.44
N THR A 27 -1.67 -8.68 -11.89
CA THR A 27 -2.00 -7.48 -11.12
C THR A 27 -2.36 -6.26 -11.98
N SER A 28 -2.13 -6.30 -13.29
CA SER A 28 -2.58 -5.25 -14.23
C SER A 28 -4.12 -5.18 -14.36
N ASP A 29 -4.82 -6.28 -14.09
CA ASP A 29 -6.28 -6.29 -14.01
C ASP A 29 -6.73 -5.56 -12.74
N VAL A 30 -7.45 -4.44 -12.90
CA VAL A 30 -7.92 -3.62 -11.78
C VAL A 30 -8.85 -4.41 -10.84
N GLU A 31 -9.64 -5.32 -11.38
CA GLU A 31 -10.55 -6.12 -10.56
C GLU A 31 -9.79 -7.08 -9.63
N VAL A 32 -8.62 -7.56 -10.06
CA VAL A 32 -7.70 -8.32 -9.18
C VAL A 32 -7.24 -7.43 -8.02
N ARG A 33 -6.81 -6.21 -8.30
CA ARG A 33 -6.35 -5.29 -7.25
C ARG A 33 -7.47 -4.93 -6.27
N ARG A 34 -8.69 -4.71 -6.78
CA ARG A 34 -9.89 -4.47 -5.96
C ARG A 34 -10.24 -5.65 -5.08
N ALA A 35 -10.18 -6.87 -5.62
CA ALA A 35 -10.43 -8.09 -4.86
C ALA A 35 -9.37 -8.31 -3.76
N ILE A 36 -8.10 -8.11 -4.07
CA ILE A 36 -7.02 -8.20 -3.08
C ILE A 36 -7.25 -7.21 -1.94
N ASN A 37 -7.65 -5.97 -2.25
CA ASN A 37 -7.80 -4.91 -1.24
C ASN A 37 -8.87 -5.22 -0.19
N ILE A 38 -10.06 -5.69 -0.61
CA ILE A 38 -11.14 -6.03 0.32
C ILE A 38 -11.06 -7.46 0.86
N GLY A 39 -10.27 -8.33 0.20
CA GLY A 39 -10.10 -9.72 0.59
C GLY A 39 -9.03 -9.97 1.64
N ILE A 40 -8.29 -8.95 2.05
CA ILE A 40 -7.33 -9.02 3.17
C ILE A 40 -7.97 -8.48 4.44
N ASP A 41 -8.08 -9.33 5.47
CA ASP A 41 -8.50 -8.95 6.82
C ASP A 41 -7.33 -8.28 7.56
N ARG A 42 -7.38 -6.93 7.59
CA ARG A 42 -6.34 -6.11 8.21
C ARG A 42 -6.32 -6.24 9.73
N GLU A 43 -7.48 -6.43 10.35
CA GLU A 43 -7.59 -6.59 11.81
C GLU A 43 -6.99 -7.94 12.25
N GLU A 44 -7.33 -9.02 11.55
CA GLU A 44 -6.73 -10.32 11.79
C GLU A 44 -5.21 -10.30 11.58
N MET A 45 -4.73 -9.66 10.52
CA MET A 45 -3.30 -9.49 10.24
C MET A 45 -2.58 -8.73 11.37
N ILE A 46 -3.17 -7.65 11.89
CA ILE A 46 -2.62 -6.88 13.01
C ILE A 46 -2.53 -7.75 14.27
N ASP A 47 -3.56 -8.51 14.55
CA ASP A 47 -3.57 -9.42 15.70
C ASP A 47 -2.51 -10.51 15.55
N ASN A 48 -2.42 -11.15 14.39
CA ASN A 48 -1.49 -12.24 14.12
C ASN A 48 -0.02 -11.80 14.11
N VAL A 49 0.27 -10.67 13.48
CA VAL A 49 1.65 -10.20 13.23
C VAL A 49 2.13 -9.20 14.26
N LEU A 50 1.27 -8.27 14.66
CA LEU A 50 1.62 -7.16 15.55
C LEU A 50 1.10 -7.33 16.99
N ASN A 51 0.45 -8.45 17.31
CA ASN A 51 -0.16 -8.69 18.62
C ASN A 51 -1.14 -7.56 19.03
N GLY A 52 -1.88 -7.02 18.11
CA GLY A 52 -2.81 -5.92 18.30
C GLY A 52 -2.17 -4.53 18.41
N TYR A 53 -0.85 -4.40 18.24
CA TYR A 53 -0.17 -3.09 18.28
C TYR A 53 -0.06 -2.45 16.89
N GLY A 54 -1.19 -1.94 16.42
CA GLY A 54 -1.32 -1.27 15.15
C GLY A 54 -2.78 -0.89 14.89
N THR A 55 -3.02 -0.25 13.76
CA THR A 55 -4.36 0.05 13.25
C THR A 55 -4.42 -0.24 11.76
N PRO A 56 -5.57 -0.63 11.20
CA PRO A 56 -5.72 -0.76 9.75
C PRO A 56 -5.26 0.49 9.02
N ALA A 57 -4.66 0.30 7.84
CA ALA A 57 -4.24 1.38 6.96
C ALA A 57 -4.94 1.25 5.59
N TYR A 58 -5.32 2.38 5.02
CA TYR A 58 -6.03 2.46 3.75
C TYR A 58 -5.35 3.42 2.77
N SER A 59 -4.43 4.25 3.27
CA SER A 59 -3.65 5.20 2.47
C SER A 59 -2.27 5.43 3.11
N VAL A 60 -1.35 5.97 2.34
CA VAL A 60 -0.07 6.48 2.87
C VAL A 60 -0.28 7.64 3.86
N CYS A 61 -1.42 8.31 3.80
CA CYS A 61 -1.70 9.52 4.57
C CYS A 61 -2.90 9.41 5.53
N ASP A 62 -3.19 8.22 6.02
CA ASP A 62 -4.26 8.02 7.00
C ASP A 62 -4.27 9.08 8.10
N LYS A 63 -5.44 9.62 8.42
CA LYS A 63 -5.65 10.62 9.47
C LYS A 63 -4.98 11.98 9.24
N MET A 64 -4.40 12.22 8.06
CA MET A 64 -3.84 13.53 7.70
C MET A 64 -4.95 14.46 7.17
N PRO A 65 -4.77 15.80 7.21
CA PRO A 65 -5.77 16.74 6.71
C PRO A 65 -6.14 16.57 5.23
N TRP A 66 -5.22 16.01 4.45
CA TRP A 66 -5.39 15.72 3.02
C TRP A 66 -5.79 14.27 2.71
N TYR A 67 -6.12 13.48 3.72
CA TYR A 67 -6.63 12.12 3.56
C TYR A 67 -8.07 12.14 3.06
N ASN A 68 -8.38 11.29 2.09
CA ASN A 68 -9.74 11.03 1.64
C ASN A 68 -10.27 9.79 2.36
N ASP A 69 -11.28 9.96 3.21
CA ASP A 69 -11.86 8.90 4.04
C ASP A 69 -12.69 7.87 3.25
N GLU A 70 -13.04 8.17 1.99
CA GLU A 70 -13.60 7.17 1.06
C GLU A 70 -12.61 6.04 0.73
N ALA A 71 -11.33 6.18 1.08
CA ALA A 71 -10.33 5.10 0.95
C ALA A 71 -10.56 3.94 1.93
N GLU A 72 -11.30 4.15 3.03
CA GLU A 72 -11.58 3.10 4.02
C GLU A 72 -12.49 2.02 3.42
N THR A 73 -12.09 0.77 3.55
CA THR A 73 -12.84 -0.39 3.07
C THR A 73 -13.07 -1.38 4.20
N GLU A 74 -14.22 -2.04 4.17
CA GLU A 74 -14.48 -3.19 5.05
C GLU A 74 -13.87 -4.46 4.44
N TYR A 75 -13.44 -5.39 5.29
CA TYR A 75 -13.10 -6.74 4.86
C TYR A 75 -14.35 -7.44 4.32
N ASP A 76 -14.26 -7.94 3.09
CA ASP A 76 -15.35 -8.66 2.42
C ASP A 76 -14.80 -9.78 1.55
N PHE A 77 -14.58 -10.94 2.15
CA PHE A 77 -14.09 -12.13 1.44
C PHE A 77 -15.04 -12.57 0.32
N GLU A 78 -16.32 -12.62 0.59
CA GLU A 78 -17.33 -13.04 -0.40
C GLU A 78 -17.42 -12.05 -1.57
N GLY A 79 -17.33 -10.74 -1.27
CA GLY A 79 -17.22 -9.71 -2.28
C GLY A 79 -15.96 -9.83 -3.13
N ALA A 80 -14.81 -10.13 -2.52
CA ALA A 80 -13.54 -10.35 -3.22
C ALA A 80 -13.63 -11.55 -4.18
N VAL A 81 -14.18 -12.69 -3.72
CA VAL A 81 -14.42 -13.86 -4.55
C VAL A 81 -15.31 -13.49 -5.73
N LYS A 82 -16.42 -12.78 -5.47
CA LYS A 82 -17.37 -12.36 -6.51
C LYS A 82 -16.71 -11.43 -7.55
N ILE A 83 -15.89 -10.47 -7.13
CA ILE A 83 -15.15 -9.59 -8.05
C ILE A 83 -14.28 -10.41 -8.99
N LEU A 84 -13.50 -11.38 -8.47
CA LEU A 84 -12.65 -12.23 -9.28
C LEU A 84 -13.47 -13.08 -10.27
N GLU A 85 -14.59 -13.66 -9.83
CA GLU A 85 -15.46 -14.47 -10.69
C GLU A 85 -16.11 -13.66 -11.81
N ASP A 86 -16.66 -12.49 -11.48
CA ASP A 86 -17.30 -11.58 -12.44
C ASP A 86 -16.27 -11.05 -13.47
N ALA A 87 -15.03 -10.84 -13.05
CA ALA A 87 -13.92 -10.48 -13.92
C ALA A 87 -13.39 -11.65 -14.80
N GLY A 88 -13.88 -12.87 -14.57
CA GLY A 88 -13.52 -14.05 -15.35
C GLY A 88 -12.35 -14.87 -14.80
N TRP A 89 -11.86 -14.56 -13.60
CA TRP A 89 -10.85 -15.35 -12.90
C TRP A 89 -11.47 -16.61 -12.29
N LYS A 90 -11.31 -17.75 -12.97
CA LYS A 90 -11.93 -19.02 -12.60
C LYS A 90 -10.96 -19.92 -11.87
N GLU A 91 -11.44 -20.60 -10.84
CA GLU A 91 -10.68 -21.58 -10.11
C GLU A 91 -10.22 -22.74 -11.02
N GLY A 92 -8.91 -22.97 -11.04
CA GLY A 92 -8.28 -24.09 -11.72
C GLY A 92 -8.40 -25.39 -10.94
N LYS A 93 -7.89 -26.48 -11.51
CA LYS A 93 -7.95 -27.82 -10.88
C LYS A 93 -7.14 -27.95 -9.58
N ASP A 94 -6.18 -27.09 -9.41
CA ASP A 94 -5.28 -27.00 -8.24
C ASP A 94 -5.71 -25.93 -7.24
N GLY A 95 -6.89 -25.32 -7.44
CA GLY A 95 -7.42 -24.27 -6.60
C GLY A 95 -6.90 -22.87 -6.94
N ILE A 96 -5.92 -22.73 -7.84
CA ILE A 96 -5.41 -21.42 -8.25
C ILE A 96 -6.25 -20.90 -9.41
N ARG A 97 -6.67 -19.64 -9.33
CA ARG A 97 -7.47 -18.99 -10.37
C ARG A 97 -6.66 -18.74 -11.63
N GLU A 98 -7.35 -18.73 -12.76
CA GLU A 98 -6.77 -18.42 -14.07
C GLU A 98 -7.77 -17.67 -14.96
N LYS A 99 -7.23 -16.81 -15.85
CA LYS A 99 -8.01 -16.08 -16.87
C LYS A 99 -7.14 -15.91 -18.12
N ASP A 100 -7.66 -16.31 -19.29
CA ASP A 100 -7.01 -16.16 -20.60
C ASP A 100 -5.55 -16.68 -20.66
N GLY A 101 -5.26 -17.72 -19.89
CA GLY A 101 -3.93 -18.33 -19.80
C GLY A 101 -2.98 -17.68 -18.79
N VAL A 102 -3.42 -16.62 -18.14
CA VAL A 102 -2.70 -16.00 -17.00
C VAL A 102 -3.16 -16.68 -15.71
N ARG A 103 -2.20 -17.10 -14.88
CA ARG A 103 -2.49 -17.66 -13.56
C ARG A 103 -2.48 -16.57 -12.51
N ALA A 104 -3.31 -16.73 -11.50
CA ALA A 104 -3.33 -15.85 -10.33
C ALA A 104 -2.12 -16.14 -9.43
N GLU A 105 -0.94 -15.71 -9.88
CA GLU A 105 0.34 -15.96 -9.21
C GLU A 105 1.14 -14.66 -9.09
N MET A 106 1.73 -14.43 -7.92
CA MET A 106 2.64 -13.31 -7.70
C MET A 106 3.69 -13.63 -6.64
N LYS A 107 4.71 -12.80 -6.53
CA LYS A 107 5.75 -12.91 -5.51
C LYS A 107 5.79 -11.63 -4.69
N ILE A 108 5.53 -11.72 -3.39
CA ILE A 108 5.75 -10.59 -2.49
C ILE A 108 7.21 -10.59 -2.03
N VAL A 109 7.95 -9.57 -2.46
CA VAL A 109 9.33 -9.33 -2.04
C VAL A 109 9.31 -8.47 -0.77
N TYR A 110 10.26 -8.68 0.13
CA TYR A 110 10.43 -7.87 1.33
C TYR A 110 11.93 -7.67 1.66
N PRO A 111 12.32 -6.59 2.36
CA PRO A 111 13.69 -6.41 2.81
C PRO A 111 14.10 -7.54 3.78
N ALA A 112 15.13 -8.32 3.45
CA ALA A 112 15.53 -9.52 4.18
C ALA A 112 15.90 -9.26 5.65
N SER A 113 16.22 -8.03 6.01
CA SER A 113 16.55 -7.63 7.39
C SER A 113 15.34 -7.22 8.24
N ASP A 114 14.13 -7.21 7.67
CA ASP A 114 12.91 -6.74 8.33
C ASP A 114 11.94 -7.89 8.61
N SER A 115 11.97 -8.38 9.84
CA SER A 115 11.12 -9.50 10.28
C SER A 115 9.62 -9.16 10.34
N VAL A 116 9.26 -7.89 10.52
CA VAL A 116 7.84 -7.46 10.53
C VAL A 116 7.30 -7.51 9.10
N ARG A 117 8.02 -6.95 8.13
CA ARG A 117 7.62 -7.03 6.72
C ARG A 117 7.59 -8.47 6.20
N GLN A 118 8.51 -9.32 6.65
CA GLN A 118 8.46 -10.76 6.38
C GLN A 118 7.16 -11.38 6.90
N ALA A 119 6.82 -11.14 8.16
CA ALA A 119 5.62 -11.71 8.77
C ALA A 119 4.33 -11.22 8.10
N LEU A 120 4.25 -9.92 7.74
CA LEU A 120 3.12 -9.36 6.98
C LEU A 120 3.00 -9.99 5.58
N ALA A 121 4.12 -10.23 4.89
CA ALA A 121 4.12 -10.88 3.58
C ALA A 121 3.64 -12.35 3.68
N GLU A 122 4.05 -13.08 4.71
CA GLU A 122 3.60 -14.46 4.94
C GLU A 122 2.12 -14.53 5.33
N ASP A 123 1.63 -13.57 6.13
CA ASP A 123 0.21 -13.50 6.48
C ASP A 123 -0.65 -13.15 5.26
N ALA A 124 -0.27 -12.15 4.48
CA ALA A 124 -0.93 -11.81 3.22
C ALA A 124 -0.97 -13.01 2.24
N LYS A 125 0.13 -13.76 2.13
CA LYS A 125 0.16 -14.99 1.33
C LYS A 125 -0.88 -15.99 1.79
N ASN A 126 -1.03 -16.21 3.10
CA ASN A 126 -1.99 -17.16 3.63
C ASN A 126 -3.43 -16.73 3.34
N GLN A 127 -3.76 -15.46 3.57
CA GLN A 127 -5.09 -14.93 3.31
C GLN A 127 -5.43 -14.94 1.80
N LEU A 128 -4.49 -14.57 0.95
CA LEU A 128 -4.69 -14.55 -0.50
C LEU A 128 -4.80 -15.96 -1.10
N ALA A 129 -4.21 -16.97 -0.46
CA ALA A 129 -4.38 -18.37 -0.87
C ALA A 129 -5.86 -18.82 -0.78
N GLU A 130 -6.63 -18.31 0.19
CA GLU A 130 -8.06 -18.59 0.31
C GLU A 130 -8.89 -18.01 -0.84
N LEU A 131 -8.41 -16.94 -1.48
CA LEU A 131 -8.99 -16.37 -2.70
C LEU A 131 -8.59 -17.13 -3.97
N GLY A 132 -7.78 -18.18 -3.88
CA GLY A 132 -7.23 -18.90 -5.02
C GLY A 132 -6.09 -18.16 -5.72
N ILE A 133 -5.37 -17.32 -5.01
CA ILE A 133 -4.17 -16.60 -5.48
C ILE A 133 -2.92 -17.27 -4.90
N SER A 134 -2.03 -17.74 -5.76
CA SER A 134 -0.75 -18.33 -5.35
C SER A 134 0.28 -17.24 -5.11
N VAL A 135 0.72 -17.09 -3.86
CA VAL A 135 1.74 -16.12 -3.48
C VAL A 135 3.00 -16.85 -3.00
N THR A 136 4.15 -16.46 -3.54
CA THR A 136 5.45 -16.78 -2.95
C THR A 136 6.03 -15.54 -2.27
N THR A 137 6.91 -15.73 -1.29
CA THR A 137 7.55 -14.64 -0.57
C THR A 137 9.07 -14.75 -0.70
N GLU A 138 9.76 -13.62 -0.84
CA GLU A 138 11.21 -13.58 -0.99
C GLU A 138 11.83 -12.41 -0.24
N GLY A 139 12.80 -12.71 0.64
CA GLY A 139 13.62 -11.69 1.28
C GLY A 139 14.78 -11.28 0.39
N ALA A 140 14.95 -9.98 0.15
CA ALA A 140 15.98 -9.42 -0.71
C ALA A 140 16.71 -8.24 -0.04
N ASP A 141 17.89 -7.88 -0.58
CA ASP A 141 18.48 -6.57 -0.31
C ASP A 141 17.67 -5.46 -1.00
N TRP A 142 17.92 -4.20 -0.61
CA TRP A 142 17.11 -3.09 -1.12
C TRP A 142 17.24 -2.89 -2.63
N ASP A 143 18.42 -3.05 -3.23
CA ASP A 143 18.63 -2.84 -4.67
C ASP A 143 17.83 -3.87 -5.48
N THR A 144 17.87 -5.13 -5.05
CA THR A 144 17.07 -6.22 -5.62
C THR A 144 15.56 -5.97 -5.40
N ALA A 145 15.17 -5.53 -4.20
CA ALA A 145 13.78 -5.26 -3.87
C ALA A 145 13.20 -4.11 -4.71
N TYR A 146 13.93 -3.01 -4.89
CA TYR A 146 13.51 -1.90 -5.75
C TYR A 146 13.31 -2.34 -7.21
N THR A 147 14.24 -3.12 -7.75
CA THR A 147 14.09 -3.65 -9.10
C THR A 147 12.89 -4.58 -9.21
N ALA A 148 12.65 -5.41 -8.20
CA ALA A 148 11.49 -6.31 -8.16
C ALA A 148 10.16 -5.54 -8.13
N ALA A 149 10.08 -4.38 -7.47
CA ALA A 149 8.86 -3.57 -7.38
C ALA A 149 8.29 -3.15 -8.74
N LEU A 150 9.11 -3.16 -9.79
CA LEU A 150 8.66 -2.85 -11.15
C LEU A 150 7.78 -3.96 -11.77
N SER A 151 7.83 -5.19 -11.25
CA SER A 151 7.06 -6.31 -11.80
C SER A 151 6.40 -7.21 -10.74
N GLN A 152 6.75 -7.02 -9.47
CA GLN A 152 6.23 -7.81 -8.34
C GLN A 152 5.85 -6.91 -7.17
N PRO A 153 4.89 -7.29 -6.33
CA PRO A 153 4.63 -6.62 -5.07
C PRO A 153 5.87 -6.55 -4.18
N LEU A 154 6.21 -5.37 -3.69
CA LEU A 154 7.23 -5.16 -2.66
C LEU A 154 6.54 -4.74 -1.35
N MET A 155 6.75 -5.51 -0.28
CA MET A 155 6.31 -5.15 1.06
C MET A 155 7.10 -3.96 1.56
N TRP A 156 6.46 -2.82 1.53
CA TRP A 156 7.04 -1.52 1.80
C TRP A 156 6.58 -0.95 3.15
N GLY A 157 7.04 0.21 3.47
CA GLY A 157 6.55 1.03 4.57
C GLY A 157 6.82 2.49 4.30
N TRP A 158 5.87 3.31 4.64
CA TRP A 158 5.92 4.74 4.43
C TRP A 158 5.28 5.47 5.62
N GLY A 159 5.44 6.77 5.69
CA GLY A 159 4.76 7.58 6.70
C GLY A 159 4.58 9.00 6.20
N ALA A 160 3.36 9.51 6.28
CA ALA A 160 3.04 10.83 5.77
C ALA A 160 3.53 11.94 6.70
N HIS A 161 4.48 12.74 6.22
CA HIS A 161 4.88 14.00 6.83
C HIS A 161 4.24 15.19 6.14
N THR A 162 4.07 15.07 4.84
CA THR A 162 3.54 16.07 3.94
C THR A 162 2.75 15.40 2.82
N PRO A 163 1.92 16.13 2.08
CA PRO A 163 1.24 15.57 0.90
C PRO A 163 2.21 15.08 -0.19
N MET A 164 3.48 15.50 -0.15
CA MET A 164 4.50 15.06 -1.10
C MET A 164 4.72 13.54 -1.10
N GLU A 165 4.32 12.83 -0.04
CA GLU A 165 4.38 11.36 -0.03
C GLU A 165 3.40 10.75 -1.04
N LEU A 166 2.22 11.37 -1.23
CA LEU A 166 1.31 10.96 -2.32
C LEU A 166 1.96 11.20 -3.69
N TYR A 167 2.56 12.38 -3.88
CA TYR A 167 3.25 12.73 -5.12
C TYR A 167 4.36 11.72 -5.44
N ASN A 168 5.24 11.47 -4.50
CA ASN A 168 6.39 10.58 -4.68
C ASN A 168 5.98 9.13 -4.99
N ILE A 169 4.83 8.68 -4.50
CA ILE A 169 4.38 7.29 -4.67
C ILE A 169 3.55 7.10 -5.95
N TYR A 170 2.74 8.09 -6.34
CA TYR A 170 1.71 7.90 -7.36
C TYR A 170 1.87 8.76 -8.60
N HIS A 171 2.61 9.89 -8.53
CA HIS A 171 2.76 10.77 -9.69
C HIS A 171 3.64 10.13 -10.77
N THR A 172 3.21 10.30 -12.02
CA THR A 172 3.95 9.80 -13.19
C THR A 172 5.23 10.60 -13.41
N MET A 173 6.37 9.93 -13.48
CA MET A 173 7.65 10.55 -13.83
C MET A 173 7.78 10.72 -15.35
N GLU A 174 8.29 11.86 -15.81
CA GLU A 174 8.49 12.13 -17.23
C GLU A 174 9.45 11.14 -17.90
N GLU A 175 10.50 10.70 -17.18
CA GLU A 175 11.56 9.82 -17.70
C GLU A 175 11.09 8.41 -17.97
N THR A 176 10.18 7.89 -17.17
CA THR A 176 9.72 6.49 -17.25
C THR A 176 8.31 6.35 -17.81
N GLY A 177 7.47 7.42 -17.71
CA GLY A 177 6.06 7.38 -18.02
C GLY A 177 5.21 6.60 -17.01
N THR A 178 5.77 6.30 -15.83
CA THR A 178 5.09 5.63 -14.71
C THR A 178 5.54 6.22 -13.39
N ALA A 179 4.82 5.93 -12.31
CA ALA A 179 5.24 6.26 -10.95
C ALA A 179 6.55 5.55 -10.59
N GLU A 180 7.29 6.11 -9.63
CA GLU A 180 8.66 5.67 -9.28
C GLU A 180 8.71 4.21 -8.79
N TYR A 181 7.76 3.82 -7.95
CA TYR A 181 7.80 2.52 -7.26
C TYR A 181 6.77 1.51 -7.78
N SER A 182 6.08 1.82 -8.87
CA SER A 182 5.12 0.91 -9.50
C SER A 182 4.84 1.34 -10.93
N PRO A 183 4.68 0.40 -11.88
CA PRO A 183 4.22 0.70 -13.23
C PRO A 183 2.75 1.16 -13.22
N TYR A 184 2.53 2.38 -12.79
CA TYR A 184 1.24 3.05 -12.68
C TYR A 184 1.32 4.44 -13.29
N ALA A 185 0.29 4.88 -13.98
CA ALA A 185 0.14 6.24 -14.49
C ALA A 185 -1.33 6.60 -14.60
N ASN A 186 -1.70 7.81 -14.18
CA ASN A 186 -3.04 8.36 -14.34
C ASN A 186 -2.97 9.89 -14.45
N GLU A 187 -3.20 10.41 -15.67
CA GLU A 187 -3.09 11.84 -15.96
C GLU A 187 -4.03 12.72 -15.12
N THR A 188 -5.19 12.20 -14.71
CA THR A 188 -6.13 12.96 -13.86
C THR A 188 -5.61 13.07 -12.43
N VAL A 189 -5.06 11.98 -11.91
CA VAL A 189 -4.42 11.94 -10.58
C VAL A 189 -3.22 12.89 -10.56
N ASP A 190 -2.35 12.80 -11.56
CA ASP A 190 -1.18 13.68 -11.72
C ASP A 190 -1.59 15.15 -11.73
N LYS A 191 -2.60 15.49 -12.53
CA LYS A 191 -3.11 16.87 -12.65
C LYS A 191 -3.64 17.42 -11.32
N TYR A 192 -4.35 16.62 -10.51
CA TYR A 192 -4.79 17.07 -9.19
C TYR A 192 -3.61 17.31 -8.25
N MET A 193 -2.60 16.45 -8.30
CA MET A 193 -1.39 16.61 -7.50
C MET A 193 -0.60 17.86 -7.88
N ASP A 194 -0.44 18.12 -9.18
CA ASP A 194 0.22 19.32 -9.68
C ASP A 194 -0.53 20.59 -9.27
N GLN A 195 -1.85 20.62 -9.44
CA GLN A 195 -2.68 21.73 -9.00
C GLN A 195 -2.60 21.96 -7.48
N ALA A 196 -2.53 20.89 -6.69
CA ALA A 196 -2.38 20.98 -5.25
C ALA A 196 -1.05 21.62 -4.84
N LEU A 197 0.02 21.33 -5.56
CA LEU A 197 1.35 21.95 -5.34
C LEU A 197 1.38 23.42 -5.78
N GLU A 198 0.64 23.78 -6.81
CA GLU A 198 0.57 25.16 -7.32
C GLU A 198 -0.35 26.08 -6.48
N SER A 199 -1.28 25.50 -5.70
CA SER A 199 -2.23 26.28 -4.92
C SER A 199 -1.53 27.09 -3.83
N SER A 200 -1.87 28.35 -3.71
CA SER A 200 -1.42 29.23 -2.62
C SER A 200 -2.33 29.19 -1.39
N ASP A 201 -3.47 28.52 -1.49
CA ASP A 201 -4.42 28.29 -0.39
C ASP A 201 -4.29 26.86 0.13
N LEU A 202 -4.07 26.71 1.43
CA LEU A 202 -3.80 25.42 2.06
C LEU A 202 -5.03 24.50 2.03
N GLU A 203 -6.22 25.03 2.27
CA GLU A 203 -7.45 24.24 2.26
C GLU A 203 -7.79 23.78 0.84
N GLU A 204 -7.64 24.65 -0.15
CA GLU A 204 -7.78 24.27 -1.55
C GLU A 204 -6.77 23.18 -1.95
N SER A 205 -5.52 23.31 -1.52
CA SER A 205 -4.49 22.28 -1.73
C SER A 205 -4.90 20.93 -1.14
N TYR A 206 -5.40 20.91 0.10
CA TYR A 206 -5.87 19.66 0.73
C TYR A 206 -7.03 19.02 -0.03
N GLU A 207 -7.98 19.80 -0.50
CA GLU A 207 -9.10 19.27 -1.30
C GLU A 207 -8.64 18.71 -2.65
N LEU A 208 -7.62 19.28 -3.28
CA LEU A 208 -7.01 18.75 -4.50
C LEU A 208 -6.26 17.43 -4.25
N TRP A 209 -5.54 17.32 -3.12
CA TRP A 209 -4.93 16.05 -2.69
C TRP A 209 -5.96 14.95 -2.41
N LYS A 210 -7.13 15.29 -1.85
CA LYS A 210 -8.24 14.35 -1.67
C LYS A 210 -8.80 13.90 -3.01
N LYS A 211 -8.97 14.83 -3.97
CA LYS A 211 -9.42 14.50 -5.33
C LYS A 211 -8.43 13.61 -6.10
N ALA A 212 -7.12 13.77 -5.89
CA ALA A 212 -6.14 12.86 -6.45
C ALA A 212 -6.31 11.43 -5.91
N GLN A 213 -6.78 11.28 -4.66
CA GLN A 213 -7.13 9.98 -4.11
C GLN A 213 -8.45 9.45 -4.69
N TRP A 214 -9.48 10.30 -4.79
CA TRP A 214 -10.75 9.98 -5.44
C TRP A 214 -11.57 11.24 -5.74
N ASP A 215 -12.00 11.42 -6.97
CA ASP A 215 -12.81 12.57 -7.41
C ASP A 215 -14.28 12.21 -7.72
N GLY A 216 -14.67 10.94 -7.51
CA GLY A 216 -15.98 10.39 -7.83
C GLY A 216 -16.03 9.63 -9.17
N GLU A 217 -14.95 9.67 -9.97
CA GLU A 217 -14.84 8.97 -11.24
C GLU A 217 -13.51 8.22 -11.40
N THR A 218 -12.40 8.79 -10.89
CA THR A 218 -11.06 8.20 -10.95
C THR A 218 -10.24 8.53 -9.71
N GLY A 219 -9.20 7.75 -9.44
CA GLY A 219 -8.32 7.90 -8.30
C GLY A 219 -7.58 6.62 -7.94
N ILE A 220 -6.98 6.61 -6.77
CA ILE A 220 -6.07 5.54 -6.32
C ILE A 220 -6.66 4.63 -5.22
N ILE A 221 -7.94 4.81 -4.88
CA ILE A 221 -8.64 4.02 -3.85
C ILE A 221 -9.41 2.83 -4.45
N GLN A 222 -10.23 2.14 -3.64
CA GLN A 222 -10.96 0.91 -4.01
C GLN A 222 -11.82 1.05 -5.28
N GLU A 223 -12.49 2.16 -5.47
CA GLU A 223 -13.33 2.46 -6.63
C GLU A 223 -12.50 2.84 -7.87
N GLY A 224 -11.26 3.26 -7.66
CA GLY A 224 -10.31 3.67 -8.68
C GLY A 224 -9.33 2.58 -9.09
N ASP A 225 -8.05 2.97 -9.24
CA ASP A 225 -6.98 2.14 -9.82
C ASP A 225 -6.28 1.21 -8.83
N ILE A 226 -6.27 1.56 -7.56
CA ILE A 226 -5.67 0.78 -6.45
C ILE A 226 -4.26 0.21 -6.76
N PRO A 227 -3.27 1.03 -7.08
CA PRO A 227 -1.92 0.55 -7.38
C PRO A 227 -1.13 0.14 -6.12
N TRP A 228 -1.66 0.38 -4.93
CA TRP A 228 -1.10 0.02 -3.63
C TRP A 228 -2.16 -0.55 -2.70
N ILE A 229 -1.80 -1.60 -1.96
CA ILE A 229 -2.59 -2.14 -0.87
C ILE A 229 -1.92 -1.74 0.44
N TRP A 230 -2.57 -0.86 1.20
CA TRP A 230 -2.14 -0.48 2.54
C TRP A 230 -2.75 -1.45 3.56
N LEU A 231 -1.94 -1.95 4.48
CA LEU A 231 -2.31 -3.03 5.40
C LEU A 231 -2.51 -2.52 6.82
N CYS A 232 -1.48 -1.90 7.38
CA CYS A 232 -1.52 -1.44 8.76
C CYS A 232 -0.62 -0.22 9.00
N ASN A 233 -0.98 0.56 10.01
CA ASN A 233 -0.08 1.50 10.67
C ASN A 233 0.50 0.81 11.90
N VAL A 234 1.83 0.79 12.01
CA VAL A 234 2.54 0.13 13.11
C VAL A 234 2.63 1.07 14.31
N ASP A 235 2.32 0.58 15.50
CA ASP A 235 2.52 1.33 16.72
C ASP A 235 4.00 1.35 17.15
N HIS A 236 4.47 2.51 17.60
CA HIS A 236 5.77 2.64 18.21
C HIS A 236 5.65 2.44 19.72
N LEU A 237 6.22 1.35 20.22
CA LEU A 237 6.11 0.95 21.61
C LEU A 237 7.30 1.46 22.43
N TYR A 238 7.02 2.11 23.56
CA TYR A 238 8.02 2.62 24.48
C TYR A 238 7.78 2.07 25.88
N PHE A 239 8.83 1.62 26.51
CA PHE A 239 8.82 1.21 27.91
C PHE A 239 9.47 2.31 28.74
N VAL A 240 8.72 2.93 29.63
CA VAL A 240 9.21 3.98 30.52
C VAL A 240 9.19 3.54 31.97
N ARG A 241 10.16 4.00 32.75
CA ARG A 241 10.22 3.74 34.18
C ARG A 241 9.07 4.45 34.89
N ASP A 242 8.50 3.81 35.91
CA ASP A 242 7.50 4.44 36.75
C ASP A 242 7.97 5.77 37.32
N GLY A 243 7.13 6.78 37.24
CA GLY A 243 7.41 8.14 37.71
C GLY A 243 8.14 9.04 36.71
N LEU A 244 8.59 8.52 35.57
CA LEU A 244 9.11 9.36 34.50
C LEU A 244 7.96 10.06 33.75
N LYS A 245 8.03 11.37 33.62
CA LYS A 245 7.04 12.18 32.93
C LYS A 245 7.55 12.47 31.52
N VAL A 246 7.05 11.73 30.54
CA VAL A 246 7.33 12.00 29.10
C VAL A 246 6.29 12.95 28.53
N ALA A 247 6.62 13.66 27.46
CA ALA A 247 5.68 14.52 26.76
C ALA A 247 4.51 13.70 26.16
N ASP A 248 3.37 14.35 25.99
CA ASP A 248 2.26 13.80 25.23
C ASP A 248 2.72 13.48 23.81
N GLN A 249 2.49 12.24 23.38
CA GLN A 249 2.92 11.79 22.07
C GLN A 249 2.03 12.41 21.00
N LYS A 250 2.66 12.92 19.93
CA LYS A 250 1.99 13.43 18.75
C LYS A 250 1.96 12.34 17.66
N ILE A 251 1.18 12.57 16.63
CA ILE A 251 1.23 11.72 15.42
C ILE A 251 2.68 11.67 14.96
N HIS A 252 3.17 10.44 14.82
CA HIS A 252 4.57 10.18 14.54
C HIS A 252 4.69 9.59 13.14
N PRO A 253 5.47 10.20 12.28
CA PRO A 253 5.72 9.67 10.96
C PRO A 253 6.73 8.51 10.98
N HIS A 254 6.79 7.80 9.87
CA HIS A 254 7.59 6.62 9.63
C HIS A 254 8.98 6.63 10.27
N GLY A 255 9.26 5.64 11.10
CA GLY A 255 10.60 5.22 11.50
C GLY A 255 11.47 6.20 12.32
N HIS A 256 11.00 7.40 12.59
CA HIS A 256 11.83 8.46 13.16
C HIS A 256 11.53 8.74 14.63
N GLY A 257 11.51 7.72 15.48
CA GLY A 257 11.18 7.70 16.90
C GLY A 257 11.84 8.76 17.80
N TRP A 258 11.49 10.02 17.60
CA TRP A 258 12.07 11.13 18.33
C TRP A 258 11.16 11.71 19.41
N SER A 259 9.91 11.40 19.38
CA SER A 259 8.89 12.05 20.20
C SER A 259 9.06 11.83 21.69
N ILE A 260 9.54 10.67 22.12
CA ILE A 260 9.66 10.35 23.55
C ILE A 260 10.67 11.22 24.28
N VAL A 261 11.69 11.73 23.61
CA VAL A 261 12.75 12.54 24.20
C VAL A 261 12.56 14.05 24.03
N ASN A 262 11.45 14.47 23.41
CA ASN A 262 11.21 15.89 23.10
C ASN A 262 11.19 16.82 24.30
N ASN A 263 10.92 16.32 25.51
CA ASN A 263 10.86 17.10 26.74
C ASN A 263 11.82 16.54 27.82
N VAL A 264 12.94 16.01 27.40
CA VAL A 264 13.93 15.40 28.32
C VAL A 264 14.36 16.34 29.46
N ASP A 265 14.30 17.64 29.24
CA ASP A 265 14.54 18.68 30.23
C ASP A 265 13.45 18.81 31.33
N GLN A 266 12.31 18.11 31.13
CA GLN A 266 11.16 18.09 32.05
C GLN A 266 10.93 16.74 32.73
N TRP A 267 11.81 15.79 32.49
CA TRP A 267 11.71 14.42 33.05
C TRP A 267 11.95 14.35 34.55
#